data_2200b67d15ccea720d68ae51b8ec7578
#
_entry.id   2200b67d15ccea720d68ae51b8ec7578
#
_cell.length_a   1.000
_cell.length_b   1.000
_cell.length_c   1.000
_cell.angle_alpha   90.00
_cell.angle_beta   90.00
_cell.angle_gamma   90.00
#
_symmetry.space_group_name_H-M   'P 1'
#
loop_
_entity.id
_entity.type
_entity.pdbx_description
1 polymer ?
#
loop_
_entity_poly.entity_id
_entity_poly.type
_entity_poly.pdbx_seq_one_letter_code
_entity_poly.pdbx_strand_id
1 'polypeptide(L)'
;TQTELLNSIRLLFSRCGDYLCPNGHRVPASINVARGEMIECPICHERFNGLSAQEYAFNSQGACPDCQGTGIVQTINIDSLIPDPHLTIDEGAVAPWNTLMWSLMKDVCRAMGVRTDVPFEELTEEEKHIVYDGPMVKKHIFYRPKNKESVEAGELDFTYYSAKATVLNALKKVKNEKNMKRVSKFLKEETCPTCHGSRINTRANSTLLGGKTLTEVCAMS
;
A
#
# COMPACT_ATOMS: atom_id res chain seq x y z
N THR A 1 -12.70 -29.10 -14.06
CA THR A 1 -12.84 -27.63 -13.93
C THR A 1 -11.50 -26.99 -13.67
N GLN A 2 -11.32 -25.70 -13.99
CA GLN A 2 -10.05 -24.97 -13.75
C GLN A 2 -9.59 -25.06 -12.29
N THR A 3 -10.51 -25.15 -11.35
CA THR A 3 -10.23 -25.24 -9.89
C THR A 3 -9.54 -26.56 -9.53
N GLU A 4 -9.94 -27.67 -10.13
CA GLU A 4 -9.34 -28.99 -9.86
C GLU A 4 -7.94 -29.08 -10.46
N LEU A 5 -7.72 -28.54 -11.66
CA LEU A 5 -6.41 -28.49 -12.28
C LEU A 5 -5.42 -27.67 -11.43
N LEU A 6 -5.84 -26.52 -10.93
CA LEU A 6 -4.97 -25.67 -10.08
C LEU A 6 -4.59 -26.36 -8.77
N ASN A 7 -5.51 -27.12 -8.16
CA ASN A 7 -5.19 -27.89 -6.96
C ASN A 7 -4.17 -29.00 -7.25
N SER A 8 -4.30 -29.67 -8.39
CA SER A 8 -3.32 -30.68 -8.83
C SER A 8 -1.94 -30.06 -9.10
N ILE A 9 -1.90 -28.91 -9.74
CA ILE A 9 -0.64 -28.16 -9.97
C ILE A 9 0.02 -27.77 -8.64
N ARG A 10 -0.73 -27.23 -7.68
CA ARG A 10 -0.21 -26.90 -6.33
C ARG A 10 0.36 -28.13 -5.62
N LEU A 11 -0.29 -29.27 -5.75
CA LEU A 11 0.19 -30.54 -5.20
C LEU A 11 1.48 -30.97 -5.88
N LEU A 12 1.61 -30.83 -7.20
CA LEU A 12 2.84 -31.11 -7.94
C LEU A 12 4.00 -30.22 -7.47
N PHE A 13 3.79 -28.93 -7.33
CA PHE A 13 4.81 -28.02 -6.77
C PHE A 13 5.22 -28.42 -5.36
N SER A 14 4.28 -28.83 -4.52
CA SER A 14 4.54 -29.29 -3.17
C SER A 14 5.30 -30.64 -3.11
N ARG A 15 5.16 -31.51 -4.08
CA ARG A 15 5.73 -32.87 -4.01
C ARG A 15 6.93 -33.10 -4.92
N CYS A 16 6.95 -32.39 -6.04
CA CYS A 16 7.91 -32.59 -7.12
C CYS A 16 8.71 -31.32 -7.45
N GLY A 17 8.47 -30.22 -6.73
CA GLY A 17 9.19 -28.96 -6.97
C GLY A 17 10.57 -28.93 -6.33
N ASP A 18 11.50 -28.21 -6.96
CA ASP A 18 12.81 -27.87 -6.40
C ASP A 18 12.66 -26.66 -5.47
N TYR A 19 12.93 -26.83 -4.20
CA TYR A 19 12.81 -25.80 -3.18
C TYR A 19 14.02 -24.86 -3.15
N LEU A 20 13.84 -23.73 -2.49
CA LEU A 20 14.94 -22.86 -2.10
C LEU A 20 15.14 -23.00 -0.59
N CYS A 21 16.33 -23.40 -0.14
CA CYS A 21 16.64 -23.44 1.28
C CYS A 21 16.78 -22.00 1.84
N PRO A 22 16.72 -21.80 3.16
CA PRO A 22 16.87 -20.47 3.77
C PRO A 22 18.16 -19.72 3.36
N ASN A 23 19.21 -20.47 3.03
CA ASN A 23 20.50 -19.92 2.59
C ASN A 23 20.60 -19.76 1.04
N GLY A 24 19.49 -19.91 0.31
CA GLY A 24 19.42 -19.66 -1.13
C GLY A 24 19.89 -20.79 -2.05
N HIS A 25 20.16 -22.00 -1.52
CA HIS A 25 20.54 -23.14 -2.36
C HIS A 25 19.31 -23.88 -2.90
N ARG A 26 19.37 -24.35 -4.14
CA ARG A 26 18.35 -25.23 -4.71
C ARG A 26 18.45 -26.63 -4.10
N VAL A 27 17.30 -27.11 -3.64
CA VAL A 27 17.16 -28.42 -3.03
C VAL A 27 16.11 -29.19 -3.81
N PRO A 28 16.46 -30.36 -4.36
CA PRO A 28 15.53 -31.14 -5.18
C PRO A 28 14.35 -31.65 -4.36
N ALA A 29 13.29 -32.02 -5.07
CA ALA A 29 12.10 -32.61 -4.50
C ALA A 29 12.42 -33.74 -3.52
N SER A 30 11.70 -33.82 -2.41
CA SER A 30 11.88 -34.84 -1.39
C SER A 30 10.53 -35.45 -0.96
N ILE A 31 10.52 -36.77 -0.81
CA ILE A 31 9.39 -37.51 -0.26
C ILE A 31 9.07 -37.09 1.19
N ASN A 32 10.02 -36.52 1.91
CA ASN A 32 9.87 -36.04 3.27
C ASN A 32 8.76 -34.99 3.38
N VAL A 33 8.57 -34.16 2.35
CA VAL A 33 7.47 -33.18 2.31
C VAL A 33 6.10 -33.87 2.36
N ALA A 34 5.97 -35.02 1.67
CA ALA A 34 4.73 -35.78 1.70
C ALA A 34 4.46 -36.41 3.08
N ARG A 35 5.51 -36.68 3.85
CA ARG A 35 5.43 -37.23 5.21
C ARG A 35 5.33 -36.17 6.30
N GLY A 36 5.43 -34.86 5.93
CA GLY A 36 5.49 -33.76 6.89
C GLY A 36 6.82 -33.66 7.64
N GLU A 37 7.88 -34.24 7.08
CA GLU A 37 9.23 -34.26 7.65
C GLU A 37 10.07 -33.11 7.09
N MET A 38 11.11 -32.70 7.84
CA MET A 38 12.05 -31.66 7.38
C MET A 38 12.93 -32.18 6.24
N ILE A 39 13.31 -31.25 5.37
CA ILE A 39 14.29 -31.47 4.31
C ILE A 39 15.63 -30.93 4.78
N GLU A 40 16.73 -31.62 4.44
CA GLU A 40 18.08 -31.13 4.66
C GLU A 40 18.69 -30.67 3.33
N CYS A 41 19.28 -29.47 3.34
CA CYS A 41 19.96 -28.94 2.19
C CYS A 41 21.29 -29.72 1.96
N PRO A 42 21.52 -30.29 0.77
CA PRO A 42 22.73 -31.05 0.53
C PRO A 42 24.02 -30.22 0.46
N ILE A 43 23.90 -28.89 0.40
CA ILE A 43 25.01 -27.96 0.29
C ILE A 43 25.42 -27.37 1.64
N CYS A 44 24.44 -26.87 2.42
CA CYS A 44 24.72 -26.18 3.68
C CYS A 44 24.21 -26.91 4.93
N HIS A 45 23.59 -28.07 4.76
CA HIS A 45 23.05 -28.94 5.81
C HIS A 45 21.94 -28.26 6.66
N GLU A 46 21.45 -27.10 6.23
CA GLU A 46 20.32 -26.43 6.89
C GLU A 46 19.05 -27.27 6.73
N ARG A 47 18.31 -27.44 7.84
CA ARG A 47 17.06 -28.20 7.87
C ARG A 47 15.86 -27.25 7.84
N PHE A 48 14.95 -27.47 6.92
CA PHE A 48 13.76 -26.63 6.75
C PHE A 48 12.54 -27.47 6.34
N ASN A 49 11.35 -26.91 6.54
CA ASN A 49 10.12 -27.53 6.09
C ASN A 49 9.88 -27.24 4.62
N GLY A 50 9.53 -28.25 3.84
CA GLY A 50 8.96 -28.06 2.49
C GLY A 50 7.60 -27.38 2.57
N LEU A 51 7.13 -26.88 1.42
CA LEU A 51 5.84 -26.20 1.32
C LEU A 51 4.70 -27.21 1.07
N SER A 52 3.63 -27.12 1.86
CA SER A 52 2.37 -27.81 1.61
C SER A 52 1.64 -27.25 0.39
N ALA A 53 0.69 -27.98 -0.17
CA ALA A 53 -0.10 -27.48 -1.30
C ALA A 53 -0.90 -26.19 -0.98
N GLN A 54 -1.25 -25.98 0.30
CA GLN A 54 -1.94 -24.76 0.74
C GLN A 54 -1.04 -23.52 0.74
N GLU A 55 0.26 -23.70 0.90
CA GLU A 55 1.24 -22.61 0.84
C GLU A 55 1.49 -22.12 -0.61
N TYR A 56 0.91 -22.78 -1.61
CA TYR A 56 0.85 -22.30 -3.00
C TYR A 56 -0.50 -21.66 -3.35
N ALA A 57 -1.39 -21.46 -2.38
CA ALA A 57 -2.70 -20.85 -2.60
C ALA A 57 -2.69 -19.37 -2.23
N PHE A 58 -2.93 -18.49 -3.20
CA PHE A 58 -2.97 -17.04 -3.01
C PHE A 58 -4.09 -16.54 -2.07
N ASN A 59 -5.08 -17.37 -1.80
CA ASN A 59 -6.19 -17.08 -0.88
C ASN A 59 -6.06 -17.82 0.46
N SER A 60 -4.87 -18.30 0.79
CA SER A 60 -4.55 -19.04 2.01
C SER A 60 -3.13 -18.70 2.47
N GLN A 61 -2.38 -19.66 2.98
CA GLN A 61 -1.02 -19.49 3.52
C GLN A 61 0.01 -19.01 2.47
N GLY A 62 -0.26 -19.22 1.18
CA GLY A 62 0.57 -18.75 0.08
C GLY A 62 0.36 -17.30 -0.31
N ALA A 63 -0.59 -16.59 0.29
CA ALA A 63 -0.88 -15.20 -0.06
C ALA A 63 0.36 -14.30 0.09
N CYS A 64 0.54 -13.37 -0.83
CA CYS A 64 1.49 -12.28 -0.66
C CYS A 64 1.09 -11.45 0.57
N PRO A 65 1.99 -11.19 1.53
CA PRO A 65 1.65 -10.50 2.77
C PRO A 65 1.20 -9.05 2.54
N ASP A 66 1.75 -8.37 1.52
CA ASP A 66 1.47 -6.95 1.29
C ASP A 66 0.10 -6.73 0.63
N CYS A 67 -0.25 -7.52 -0.38
CA CYS A 67 -1.54 -7.42 -1.05
C CYS A 67 -2.57 -8.46 -0.59
N GLN A 68 -2.22 -9.32 0.36
CA GLN A 68 -3.08 -10.39 0.88
C GLN A 68 -3.69 -11.27 -0.22
N GLY A 69 -2.91 -11.52 -1.27
CA GLY A 69 -3.30 -12.37 -2.39
C GLY A 69 -4.19 -11.70 -3.44
N THR A 70 -4.40 -10.39 -3.39
CA THR A 70 -5.15 -9.66 -4.44
C THR A 70 -4.32 -9.42 -5.70
N GLY A 71 -3.00 -9.29 -5.56
CA GLY A 71 -2.07 -8.94 -6.65
C GLY A 71 -1.96 -7.45 -6.90
N ILE A 72 -2.81 -6.64 -6.25
CA ILE A 72 -2.86 -5.19 -6.37
C ILE A 72 -2.78 -4.55 -4.98
N VAL A 73 -2.32 -3.33 -4.93
CA VAL A 73 -2.30 -2.48 -3.74
C VAL A 73 -2.95 -1.13 -4.05
N GLN A 74 -3.55 -0.53 -3.04
CA GLN A 74 -4.07 0.83 -3.16
C GLN A 74 -2.98 1.81 -2.73
N THR A 75 -2.59 2.70 -3.62
CA THR A 75 -1.63 3.78 -3.38
C THR A 75 -2.31 5.14 -3.52
N ILE A 76 -1.66 6.18 -2.99
CA ILE A 76 -2.16 7.54 -3.16
C ILE A 76 -1.93 7.99 -4.61
N ASN A 77 -2.99 8.46 -5.26
CA ASN A 77 -2.89 9.13 -6.54
C ASN A 77 -2.43 10.59 -6.33
N ILE A 78 -1.17 10.86 -6.59
CA ILE A 78 -0.56 12.19 -6.35
C ILE A 78 -1.28 13.28 -7.15
N ASP A 79 -1.62 13.00 -8.41
CA ASP A 79 -2.28 13.98 -9.28
C ASP A 79 -3.66 14.39 -8.76
N SER A 80 -4.32 13.52 -8.02
CA SER A 80 -5.63 13.82 -7.41
C SER A 80 -5.54 14.71 -6.18
N LEU A 81 -4.36 14.88 -5.58
CA LEU A 81 -4.15 15.73 -4.42
C LEU A 81 -4.20 17.21 -4.81
N ILE A 82 -3.67 17.54 -5.99
CA ILE A 82 -3.65 18.90 -6.56
C ILE A 82 -4.17 18.79 -8.01
N PRO A 83 -5.49 18.70 -8.18
CA PRO A 83 -6.07 18.51 -9.52
C PRO A 83 -5.93 19.73 -10.43
N ASP A 84 -5.81 20.92 -9.86
CA ASP A 84 -5.57 22.15 -10.59
C ASP A 84 -4.45 22.96 -9.91
N PRO A 85 -3.23 22.94 -10.47
CA PRO A 85 -2.08 23.65 -9.93
C PRO A 85 -2.11 25.19 -10.13
N HIS A 86 -3.03 25.71 -10.94
CA HIS A 86 -3.21 27.14 -11.13
C HIS A 86 -3.98 27.79 -9.98
N LEU A 87 -4.70 26.97 -9.17
CA LEU A 87 -5.37 27.46 -7.97
C LEU A 87 -4.36 27.70 -6.84
N THR A 88 -4.68 28.69 -6.01
CA THR A 88 -3.98 28.89 -4.73
C THR A 88 -4.47 27.91 -3.66
N ILE A 89 -3.70 27.70 -2.59
CA ILE A 89 -4.15 26.90 -1.45
C ILE A 89 -5.38 27.53 -0.81
N ASP A 90 -5.47 28.86 -0.78
CA ASP A 90 -6.63 29.59 -0.24
C ASP A 90 -7.88 29.39 -1.10
N GLU A 91 -7.76 29.19 -2.39
CA GLU A 91 -8.84 28.84 -3.31
C GLU A 91 -9.19 27.36 -3.29
N GLY A 92 -8.34 26.53 -2.72
CA GLY A 92 -8.61 25.11 -2.54
C GLY A 92 -7.84 24.18 -3.44
N ALA A 93 -6.63 24.54 -3.89
CA ALA A 93 -5.75 23.68 -4.69
C ALA A 93 -5.57 22.30 -4.07
N VAL A 94 -5.50 22.20 -2.73
CA VAL A 94 -5.29 20.92 -2.02
C VAL A 94 -6.64 20.22 -1.78
N ALA A 95 -7.04 19.38 -2.71
CA ALA A 95 -8.34 18.73 -2.73
C ALA A 95 -8.65 17.86 -1.48
N PRO A 96 -7.73 17.11 -0.86
CA PRO A 96 -7.98 16.39 0.38
C PRO A 96 -8.39 17.29 1.55
N TRP A 97 -7.84 18.50 1.66
CA TRP A 97 -8.20 19.42 2.75
C TRP A 97 -9.62 19.95 2.62
N ASN A 98 -10.13 20.07 1.39
CA ASN A 98 -11.49 20.51 1.14
C ASN A 98 -12.55 19.43 1.39
N THR A 99 -12.18 18.16 1.21
CA THR A 99 -13.12 17.03 1.20
C THR A 99 -13.05 16.14 2.42
N LEU A 100 -11.86 15.97 3.00
CA LEU A 100 -11.58 15.01 4.08
C LEU A 100 -11.22 15.68 5.41
N MET A 101 -10.91 16.98 5.38
CA MET A 101 -10.45 17.74 6.54
C MET A 101 -11.25 19.03 6.73
N TRP A 102 -10.93 19.78 7.76
CA TRP A 102 -11.54 21.08 8.03
C TRP A 102 -10.82 22.19 7.28
N SER A 103 -11.54 23.25 6.93
CA SER A 103 -11.03 24.41 6.18
C SER A 103 -9.87 25.15 6.85
N LEU A 104 -9.60 24.87 8.13
CA LEU A 104 -8.50 25.42 8.89
C LEU A 104 -7.11 24.96 8.45
N MET A 105 -7.02 23.87 7.68
CA MET A 105 -5.73 23.29 7.33
C MET A 105 -4.86 24.25 6.51
N LYS A 106 -5.46 25.15 5.71
CA LYS A 106 -4.74 26.18 4.99
C LYS A 106 -4.09 27.22 5.92
N ASP A 107 -4.75 27.59 7.03
CA ASP A 107 -4.19 28.51 8.03
C ASP A 107 -3.02 27.87 8.77
N VAL A 108 -3.14 26.57 9.08
CA VAL A 108 -2.05 25.78 9.66
C VAL A 108 -0.88 25.62 8.66
N CYS A 109 -1.17 25.43 7.37
CA CYS A 109 -0.17 25.35 6.31
C CYS A 109 0.62 26.66 6.19
N ARG A 110 -0.08 27.80 6.28
CA ARG A 110 0.56 29.14 6.32
C ARG A 110 1.49 29.25 7.54
N ALA A 111 1.07 28.74 8.71
CA ALA A 111 1.93 28.69 9.91
C ALA A 111 3.10 27.70 9.79
N MET A 112 3.10 26.81 8.80
CA MET A 112 4.26 25.98 8.41
C MET A 112 5.26 26.73 7.52
N GLY A 113 4.98 27.99 7.11
CA GLY A 113 5.82 28.80 6.28
C GLY A 113 5.54 28.68 4.77
N VAL A 114 4.40 28.11 4.39
CA VAL A 114 3.99 27.97 2.99
C VAL A 114 3.14 29.17 2.57
N ARG A 115 3.42 29.74 1.41
CA ARG A 115 2.58 30.77 0.79
C ARG A 115 1.26 30.14 0.32
N THR A 116 0.15 30.66 0.77
CA THR A 116 -1.17 30.07 0.46
C THR A 116 -1.97 30.90 -0.53
N ASP A 117 -1.46 32.07 -0.90
CA ASP A 117 -2.09 33.12 -1.73
C ASP A 117 -1.51 33.20 -3.15
N VAL A 118 -0.55 32.34 -3.49
CA VAL A 118 -0.01 32.21 -4.85
C VAL A 118 -0.43 30.89 -5.48
N PRO A 119 -0.48 30.76 -6.83
CA PRO A 119 -0.74 29.48 -7.51
C PRO A 119 0.16 28.37 -7.00
N PHE A 120 -0.38 27.17 -6.87
CA PHE A 120 0.37 26.02 -6.33
C PHE A 120 1.63 25.71 -7.17
N GLU A 121 1.59 25.90 -8.48
CA GLU A 121 2.73 25.71 -9.37
C GLU A 121 3.90 26.67 -9.09
N GLU A 122 3.61 27.87 -8.55
CA GLU A 122 4.61 28.90 -8.22
C GLU A 122 5.24 28.70 -6.82
N LEU A 123 4.81 27.71 -6.06
CA LEU A 123 5.44 27.34 -4.79
C LEU A 123 6.83 26.78 -5.03
N THR A 124 7.74 27.03 -4.09
CA THR A 124 9.07 26.39 -4.12
C THR A 124 8.95 24.88 -3.88
N GLU A 125 10.01 24.13 -4.20
CA GLU A 125 10.01 22.69 -3.97
C GLU A 125 9.92 22.34 -2.48
N GLU A 126 10.48 23.16 -1.59
CA GLU A 126 10.37 23.03 -0.14
C GLU A 126 8.91 23.24 0.32
N GLU A 127 8.24 24.27 -0.22
CA GLU A 127 6.83 24.52 0.09
C GLU A 127 5.94 23.37 -0.41
N LYS A 128 6.16 22.91 -1.65
CA LYS A 128 5.47 21.73 -2.20
C LYS A 128 5.70 20.49 -1.36
N HIS A 129 6.96 20.27 -0.94
CA HIS A 129 7.27 19.13 -0.06
C HIS A 129 6.51 19.20 1.27
N ILE A 130 6.41 20.38 1.89
CA ILE A 130 5.60 20.57 3.10
C ILE A 130 4.16 20.21 2.82
N VAL A 131 3.57 20.66 1.71
CA VAL A 131 2.17 20.36 1.38
C VAL A 131 1.94 18.87 1.14
N TYR A 132 2.83 18.19 0.39
CA TYR A 132 2.67 16.78 0.08
C TYR A 132 3.01 15.85 1.26
N ASP A 133 4.14 16.10 1.94
CA ASP A 133 4.79 15.14 2.86
C ASP A 133 5.18 15.75 4.21
N GLY A 134 4.84 17.02 4.47
CA GLY A 134 5.25 17.71 5.70
C GLY A 134 4.84 16.96 6.97
N PRO A 135 5.63 17.10 8.05
CA PRO A 135 5.44 16.37 9.30
C PRO A 135 4.18 16.81 10.04
N MET A 136 3.56 15.87 10.77
CA MET A 136 2.43 16.17 11.66
C MET A 136 2.93 16.87 12.90
N VAL A 137 2.83 18.19 12.93
CA VAL A 137 3.23 19.04 14.07
C VAL A 137 2.08 19.93 14.50
N LYS A 138 2.00 20.24 15.79
CA LYS A 138 1.06 21.23 16.31
C LYS A 138 1.55 22.62 15.97
N LYS A 139 0.66 23.44 15.45
CA LYS A 139 0.86 24.87 15.22
C LYS A 139 -0.19 25.67 15.93
N HIS A 140 0.22 26.79 16.46
CA HIS A 140 -0.65 27.79 17.04
C HIS A 140 -1.14 28.69 15.91
N ILE A 141 -2.46 28.81 15.76
CA ILE A 141 -3.09 29.62 14.69
C ILE A 141 -4.14 30.53 15.26
N PHE A 142 -4.29 31.71 14.63
CA PHE A 142 -5.40 32.62 14.88
C PHE A 142 -6.57 32.23 13.97
N TYR A 143 -7.68 31.85 14.56
CA TYR A 143 -8.88 31.48 13.82
C TYR A 143 -9.89 32.63 13.81
N ARG A 144 -10.36 33.01 12.63
CA ARG A 144 -11.50 33.92 12.46
C ARG A 144 -12.66 33.12 11.83
N PRO A 145 -13.76 32.91 12.59
CA PRO A 145 -14.95 32.24 12.02
C PRO A 145 -15.54 33.03 10.88
N LYS A 146 -16.03 32.34 9.85
CA LYS A 146 -16.67 32.96 8.69
C LYS A 146 -18.02 33.62 9.02
N ASN A 147 -18.72 33.20 10.08
CA ASN A 147 -19.95 33.79 10.56
C ASN A 147 -19.66 34.90 11.55
N LYS A 148 -19.97 36.12 11.16
CA LYS A 148 -19.64 37.37 11.84
C LYS A 148 -20.39 37.63 13.13
N GLU A 149 -21.35 36.79 13.56
CA GLU A 149 -22.31 37.19 14.62
C GLU A 149 -22.07 36.52 15.99
N SER A 150 -21.19 35.57 16.17
CA SER A 150 -21.18 34.82 17.44
C SER A 150 -19.88 34.27 17.99
N VAL A 151 -18.71 34.41 17.34
CA VAL A 151 -17.46 33.89 17.90
C VAL A 151 -16.33 34.90 17.72
N GLU A 152 -15.71 35.32 18.84
CA GLU A 152 -14.49 36.11 18.86
C GLU A 152 -13.36 35.34 18.17
N ALA A 153 -12.45 36.08 17.51
CA ALA A 153 -11.21 35.50 16.98
C ALA A 153 -10.48 34.79 18.13
N GLY A 154 -10.28 33.49 18.01
CA GLY A 154 -9.64 32.67 19.02
C GLY A 154 -8.29 32.15 18.59
N GLU A 155 -7.45 31.89 19.56
CA GLU A 155 -6.21 31.15 19.35
C GLU A 155 -6.48 29.67 19.51
N LEU A 156 -5.96 28.85 18.59
CA LEU A 156 -6.20 27.43 18.55
C LEU A 156 -4.91 26.69 18.18
N ASP A 157 -4.59 25.68 18.99
CA ASP A 157 -3.55 24.71 18.62
C ASP A 157 -4.14 23.65 17.69
N PHE A 158 -3.62 23.58 16.47
CA PHE A 158 -4.08 22.62 15.50
C PHE A 158 -2.93 21.80 14.92
N THR A 159 -3.14 20.49 14.72
CA THR A 159 -2.14 19.63 14.14
C THR A 159 -2.15 19.75 12.62
N TYR A 160 -1.00 20.05 12.04
CA TYR A 160 -0.80 20.01 10.60
C TYR A 160 -0.88 18.59 10.06
N TYR A 161 -1.59 18.41 8.97
CA TYR A 161 -1.64 17.17 8.19
C TYR A 161 -1.34 17.51 6.73
N SER A 162 -0.25 16.99 6.20
CA SER A 162 0.04 17.08 4.76
C SER A 162 -1.09 16.45 3.91
N ALA A 163 -1.10 16.71 2.62
CA ALA A 163 -2.11 16.17 1.72
C ALA A 163 -2.16 14.63 1.78
N LYS A 164 -1.00 13.97 1.74
CA LYS A 164 -0.89 12.50 1.87
C LYS A 164 -1.33 12.01 3.25
N ALA A 165 -0.87 12.65 4.31
CA ALA A 165 -1.25 12.30 5.68
C ALA A 165 -2.75 12.43 5.92
N THR A 166 -3.39 13.42 5.30
CA THR A 166 -4.86 13.60 5.33
C THR A 166 -5.59 12.41 4.73
N VAL A 167 -5.17 11.94 3.55
CA VAL A 167 -5.76 10.77 2.89
C VAL A 167 -5.56 9.51 3.73
N LEU A 168 -4.33 9.25 4.18
CA LEU A 168 -4.00 8.07 5.01
C LEU A 168 -4.78 8.07 6.33
N ASN A 169 -4.89 9.22 6.99
CA ASN A 169 -5.66 9.34 8.24
C ASN A 169 -7.16 9.13 8.01
N ALA A 170 -7.69 9.65 6.90
CA ALA A 170 -9.07 9.41 6.51
C ALA A 170 -9.32 7.93 6.19
N LEU A 171 -8.41 7.25 5.47
CA LEU A 171 -8.50 5.83 5.15
C LEU A 171 -8.55 4.95 6.42
N LYS A 172 -7.70 5.24 7.41
CA LYS A 172 -7.70 4.55 8.71
C LYS A 172 -9.01 4.70 9.48
N LYS A 173 -9.75 5.79 9.26
CA LYS A 173 -11.00 6.12 9.95
C LYS A 173 -12.26 5.74 9.17
N VAL A 174 -12.12 5.09 8.02
CA VAL A 174 -13.28 4.63 7.23
C VAL A 174 -14.08 3.59 8.01
N LYS A 175 -15.36 3.90 8.24
CA LYS A 175 -16.32 3.01 8.94
C LYS A 175 -17.51 2.61 8.06
N ASN A 176 -17.70 3.26 6.94
CA ASN A 176 -18.85 3.04 6.05
C ASN A 176 -18.48 3.32 4.58
N GLU A 177 -19.33 2.83 3.69
CA GLU A 177 -19.16 2.97 2.24
C GLU A 177 -19.11 4.43 1.75
N LYS A 178 -19.90 5.31 2.36
CA LYS A 178 -19.92 6.73 2.02
C LYS A 178 -18.56 7.39 2.26
N ASN A 179 -17.92 7.07 3.39
CA ASN A 179 -16.60 7.58 3.70
C ASN A 179 -15.54 6.97 2.77
N MET A 180 -15.64 5.66 2.47
CA MET A 180 -14.76 5.02 1.50
C MET A 180 -14.82 5.67 0.13
N LYS A 181 -16.03 5.97 -0.37
CA LYS A 181 -16.24 6.66 -1.66
C LYS A 181 -15.61 8.07 -1.71
N ARG A 182 -15.49 8.74 -0.56
CA ARG A 182 -14.80 10.05 -0.48
C ARG A 182 -13.28 9.90 -0.53
N VAL A 183 -12.73 8.90 0.15
CA VAL A 183 -11.28 8.65 0.20
C VAL A 183 -10.77 8.03 -1.09
N SER A 184 -11.54 7.12 -1.70
CA SER A 184 -11.15 6.40 -2.93
C SER A 184 -10.84 7.33 -4.12
N LYS A 185 -11.37 8.57 -4.12
CA LYS A 185 -11.04 9.58 -5.14
C LYS A 185 -9.54 9.94 -5.15
N PHE A 186 -8.85 9.73 -4.04
CA PHE A 186 -7.43 10.02 -3.86
C PHE A 186 -6.54 8.77 -3.91
N LEU A 187 -7.13 7.63 -4.25
CA LEU A 187 -6.43 6.35 -4.33
C LEU A 187 -6.43 5.86 -5.77
N LYS A 188 -5.38 5.16 -6.14
CA LYS A 188 -5.28 4.38 -7.38
C LYS A 188 -4.87 2.95 -7.05
N GLU A 189 -5.26 2.03 -7.91
CA GLU A 189 -4.83 0.65 -7.84
C GLU A 189 -3.56 0.47 -8.68
N GLU A 190 -2.58 -0.16 -8.08
CA GLU A 190 -1.31 -0.50 -8.74
C GLU A 190 -1.00 -1.97 -8.53
N THR A 191 -0.24 -2.55 -9.46
CA THR A 191 0.29 -3.90 -9.29
C THR A 191 1.13 -3.95 -8.03
N CYS A 192 0.91 -4.95 -7.19
CA CYS A 192 1.66 -5.12 -5.94
C CYS A 192 3.18 -5.18 -6.23
N PRO A 193 3.99 -4.30 -5.64
CA PRO A 193 5.43 -4.23 -5.91
C PRO A 193 6.18 -5.46 -5.39
N THR A 194 5.64 -6.16 -4.40
CA THR A 194 6.27 -7.33 -3.79
C THR A 194 6.06 -8.60 -4.59
N CYS A 195 4.85 -8.86 -5.02
CA CYS A 195 4.53 -10.07 -5.77
C CYS A 195 4.41 -9.85 -7.28
N HIS A 196 4.51 -8.62 -7.77
CA HIS A 196 4.38 -8.24 -9.18
C HIS A 196 3.13 -8.83 -9.85
N GLY A 197 2.02 -8.84 -9.10
CA GLY A 197 0.74 -9.39 -9.57
C GLY A 197 0.59 -10.90 -9.44
N SER A 198 1.63 -11.64 -9.03
CA SER A 198 1.57 -13.10 -8.88
C SER A 198 0.64 -13.57 -7.75
N ARG A 199 0.30 -12.69 -6.82
CA ARG A 199 -0.61 -12.93 -5.69
C ARG A 199 -0.04 -13.85 -4.60
N ILE A 200 1.12 -14.47 -4.85
CA ILE A 200 1.77 -15.48 -3.99
C ILE A 200 2.98 -14.84 -3.30
N ASN A 201 3.30 -15.33 -2.11
CA ASN A 201 4.51 -14.91 -1.40
C ASN A 201 5.78 -15.38 -2.11
N THR A 202 6.88 -14.70 -1.84
CA THR A 202 8.18 -14.98 -2.49
C THR A 202 8.65 -16.41 -2.27
N ARG A 203 8.42 -16.97 -1.08
CA ARG A 203 8.86 -18.34 -0.75
C ARG A 203 8.15 -19.38 -1.63
N ALA A 204 6.83 -19.30 -1.76
CA ALA A 204 6.07 -20.18 -2.63
C ALA A 204 6.44 -19.98 -4.10
N ASN A 205 6.61 -18.74 -4.54
CA ASN A 205 6.97 -18.44 -5.92
C ASN A 205 8.45 -18.75 -6.26
N SER A 206 9.29 -19.02 -5.27
CA SER A 206 10.68 -19.46 -5.50
C SER A 206 10.83 -20.95 -5.83
N THR A 207 9.82 -21.77 -5.57
CA THR A 207 9.82 -23.20 -5.93
C THR A 207 9.71 -23.36 -7.45
N LEU A 208 10.53 -24.26 -8.02
CA LEU A 208 10.52 -24.55 -9.45
C LEU A 208 10.01 -25.96 -9.72
N LEU A 209 9.16 -26.10 -10.72
CA LEU A 209 8.74 -27.38 -11.29
C LEU A 209 9.15 -27.42 -12.76
N GLY A 210 10.09 -28.27 -13.11
CA GLY A 210 10.66 -28.29 -14.47
C GLY A 210 11.30 -26.93 -14.85
N GLY A 211 11.92 -26.24 -13.91
CA GLY A 211 12.56 -24.94 -14.11
C GLY A 211 11.62 -23.74 -14.14
N LYS A 212 10.31 -23.92 -13.92
CA LYS A 212 9.27 -22.85 -13.95
C LYS A 212 8.64 -22.64 -12.58
N THR A 213 8.37 -21.40 -12.25
CA THR A 213 7.58 -21.01 -11.06
C THR A 213 6.09 -21.33 -11.26
N LEU A 214 5.33 -21.37 -10.16
CA LEU A 214 3.89 -21.54 -10.25
C LEU A 214 3.21 -20.42 -11.06
N THR A 215 3.69 -19.19 -10.90
CA THR A 215 3.16 -18.04 -11.66
C THR A 215 3.38 -18.21 -13.16
N GLU A 216 4.57 -18.64 -13.58
CA GLU A 216 4.87 -18.91 -14.98
C GLU A 216 4.03 -20.06 -15.55
N VAL A 217 3.85 -21.13 -14.78
CA VAL A 217 3.00 -22.26 -15.20
C VAL A 217 1.54 -21.83 -15.35
N CYS A 218 1.03 -21.01 -14.42
CA CYS A 218 -0.34 -20.49 -14.52
C CYS A 218 -0.55 -19.48 -15.65
N ALA A 219 0.51 -18.85 -16.14
CA ALA A 219 0.47 -17.93 -17.29
C ALA A 219 0.58 -18.66 -18.65
N MET A 220 0.88 -19.95 -18.66
CA MET A 220 0.91 -20.79 -19.87
C MET A 220 -0.52 -21.19 -20.21
N SER A 221 -1.19 -20.44 -21.08
CA SER A 221 -2.53 -20.74 -21.62
C SER A 221 -2.48 -21.14 -23.07
#